data_c501284ff327a740c9e94a50b0ee0751
#
_entry.id   c501284ff327a740c9e94a50b0ee0751
#
_cell.length_a   1.000
_cell.length_b   1.000
_cell.length_c   1.000
_cell.angle_alpha   90.00
_cell.angle_beta   90.00
_cell.angle_gamma   90.00
#
_symmetry.space_group_name_H-M   'P 1'
#
loop_
_entity.id
_entity.type
_entity.pdbx_description
1 polymer ?
#
loop_
_entity_poly.entity_id
_entity_poly.type
_entity_poly.pdbx_seq_one_letter_code
_entity_poly.pdbx_strand_id
1 'polypeptide(L)'
;MLNVMVTEDLKLLTEENQKLKEEIKILKAYNEQMQNENSYLGEQVDIYKEGYEVSKEKTMKLEAKIEAYKEILRSVLKTLKEGK
;
A
#
# COMPACT_ATOMS: atom_id res chain seq x y z
N MET A 1 -32.27 -33.12 41.96
CA MET A 1 -32.48 -31.80 41.32
C MET A 1 -31.21 -31.05 41.04
N LEU A 2 -30.31 -30.90 42.05
CA LEU A 2 -29.02 -30.20 41.84
C LEU A 2 -28.19 -30.86 40.75
N ASN A 3 -28.14 -32.18 40.67
CA ASN A 3 -27.34 -32.91 39.67
C ASN A 3 -27.87 -32.65 38.23
N VAL A 4 -29.18 -32.52 38.06
CA VAL A 4 -29.78 -32.21 36.76
C VAL A 4 -29.44 -30.81 36.30
N MET A 5 -29.50 -29.83 37.21
CA MET A 5 -29.15 -28.43 36.92
C MET A 5 -27.65 -28.28 36.56
N VAL A 6 -26.78 -28.94 37.31
CA VAL A 6 -25.32 -28.94 37.08
C VAL A 6 -25.03 -29.58 35.70
N THR A 7 -25.72 -30.68 35.36
CA THR A 7 -25.53 -31.34 34.07
C THR A 7 -25.95 -30.45 32.90
N GLU A 8 -27.07 -29.75 33.04
CA GLU A 8 -27.56 -28.82 32.02
C GLU A 8 -26.59 -27.62 31.87
N ASP A 9 -26.10 -27.07 32.99
CA ASP A 9 -25.13 -25.97 32.97
C ASP A 9 -23.84 -26.41 32.31
N LEU A 10 -23.34 -27.62 32.61
CA LEU A 10 -22.16 -28.17 31.96
C LEU A 10 -22.35 -28.37 30.46
N LYS A 11 -23.54 -28.81 30.06
CA LYS A 11 -23.89 -28.96 28.66
C LYS A 11 -23.87 -27.63 27.92
N LEU A 12 -24.49 -26.60 28.50
CA LEU A 12 -24.52 -25.25 27.95
C LEU A 12 -23.10 -24.66 27.84
N LEU A 13 -22.27 -24.82 28.87
CA LEU A 13 -20.88 -24.38 28.86
C LEU A 13 -20.07 -25.10 27.79
N THR A 14 -20.29 -26.39 27.62
CA THR A 14 -19.60 -27.17 26.58
C THR A 14 -19.98 -26.68 25.19
N GLU A 15 -21.27 -26.42 24.98
CA GLU A 15 -21.76 -25.86 23.70
C GLU A 15 -21.20 -24.47 23.43
N GLU A 16 -21.16 -23.59 24.44
CA GLU A 16 -20.55 -22.28 24.33
C GLU A 16 -19.07 -22.35 24.02
N ASN A 17 -18.35 -23.22 24.72
CA ASN A 17 -16.92 -23.43 24.47
C ASN A 17 -16.67 -23.89 23.04
N GLN A 18 -17.50 -24.77 22.53
CA GLN A 18 -17.39 -25.26 21.15
C GLN A 18 -17.62 -24.12 20.15
N LYS A 19 -18.65 -23.30 20.37
CA LYS A 19 -18.92 -22.10 19.55
C LYS A 19 -17.74 -21.14 19.56
N LEU A 20 -17.20 -20.85 20.73
CA LEU A 20 -16.07 -19.94 20.89
C LEU A 20 -14.83 -20.46 20.18
N LYS A 21 -14.56 -21.75 20.25
CA LYS A 21 -13.45 -22.38 19.52
C LYS A 21 -13.60 -22.22 18.01
N GLU A 22 -14.82 -22.42 17.51
CA GLU A 22 -15.10 -22.21 16.08
C GLU A 22 -14.93 -20.75 15.66
N GLU A 23 -15.42 -19.82 16.48
CA GLU A 23 -15.24 -18.38 16.22
C GLU A 23 -13.78 -17.97 16.24
N ILE A 24 -12.99 -18.45 17.19
CA ILE A 24 -11.57 -18.19 17.26
C ILE A 24 -10.85 -18.70 16.01
N LYS A 25 -11.22 -19.89 15.54
CA LYS A 25 -10.65 -20.48 14.34
C LYS A 25 -10.92 -19.62 13.10
N ILE A 26 -12.16 -19.16 12.96
CA ILE A 26 -12.58 -18.28 11.87
C ILE A 26 -11.85 -16.94 11.92
N LEU A 27 -11.77 -16.34 13.12
CA LEU A 27 -11.09 -15.06 13.30
C LEU A 27 -9.59 -15.16 13.02
N LYS A 28 -8.93 -16.26 13.42
CA LYS A 28 -7.53 -16.48 13.11
C LYS A 28 -7.28 -16.58 11.61
N ALA A 29 -8.13 -17.33 10.91
CA ALA A 29 -8.03 -17.45 9.46
C ALA A 29 -8.23 -16.09 8.77
N TYR A 30 -9.22 -15.32 9.22
CA TYR A 30 -9.50 -13.99 8.71
C TYR A 30 -8.32 -13.04 8.94
N ASN A 31 -7.75 -13.05 10.15
CA ASN A 31 -6.58 -12.22 10.48
C ASN A 31 -5.38 -12.54 9.61
N GLU A 32 -5.13 -13.83 9.36
CA GLU A 32 -4.04 -14.27 8.50
C GLU A 32 -4.23 -13.77 7.08
N GLN A 33 -5.45 -13.89 6.55
CA GLN A 33 -5.80 -13.35 5.23
C GLN A 33 -5.58 -11.85 5.16
N MET A 34 -6.01 -11.10 6.18
CA MET A 34 -5.85 -9.64 6.23
C MET A 34 -4.37 -9.24 6.31
N GLN A 35 -3.54 -9.98 7.04
CA GLN A 35 -2.11 -9.74 7.10
C GLN A 35 -1.46 -9.94 5.74
N ASN A 36 -1.85 -10.99 5.03
CA ASN A 36 -1.34 -11.26 3.67
C ASN A 36 -1.75 -10.16 2.69
N GLU A 37 -3.01 -9.72 2.75
CA GLU A 37 -3.49 -8.61 1.93
C GLU A 37 -2.77 -7.30 2.24
N ASN A 38 -2.54 -7.02 3.52
CA ASN A 38 -1.81 -5.82 3.93
C ASN A 38 -0.36 -5.83 3.45
N SER A 39 0.31 -6.97 3.51
CA SER A 39 1.66 -7.13 2.98
C SER A 39 1.71 -6.89 1.47
N TYR A 40 0.75 -7.44 0.75
CA TYR A 40 0.62 -7.23 -0.70
C TYR A 40 0.40 -5.76 -1.04
N LEU A 41 -0.53 -5.10 -0.34
CA LEU A 41 -0.81 -3.69 -0.55
C LEU A 41 0.40 -2.81 -0.23
N GLY A 42 1.14 -3.15 0.82
CA GLY A 42 2.38 -2.47 1.17
C GLY A 42 3.42 -2.56 0.05
N GLU A 43 3.58 -3.73 -0.56
CA GLU A 43 4.46 -3.93 -1.71
C GLU A 43 4.01 -3.09 -2.91
N GLN A 44 2.72 -3.04 -3.18
CA GLN A 44 2.17 -2.23 -4.28
C GLN A 44 2.42 -0.74 -4.06
N VAL A 45 2.25 -0.26 -2.83
CA VAL A 45 2.54 1.14 -2.48
C VAL A 45 4.02 1.46 -2.72
N ASP A 46 4.93 0.57 -2.33
CA ASP A 46 6.36 0.77 -2.54
C ASP A 46 6.72 0.83 -4.03
N ILE A 47 6.13 -0.05 -4.84
CA ILE A 47 6.31 -0.04 -6.30
C ILE A 47 5.85 1.30 -6.91
N TYR A 48 4.68 1.79 -6.50
CA TYR A 48 4.17 3.08 -6.98
C TYR A 48 5.04 4.24 -6.55
N LYS A 49 5.57 4.22 -5.33
CA LYS A 49 6.50 5.25 -4.84
C LYS A 49 7.79 5.28 -5.66
N GLU A 50 8.37 4.12 -5.93
CA GLU A 50 9.57 4.02 -6.76
C GLU A 50 9.31 4.53 -8.18
N GLY A 51 8.18 4.14 -8.77
CA GLY A 51 7.79 4.63 -10.09
C GLY A 51 7.60 6.14 -10.13
N TYR A 52 7.00 6.69 -9.10
CA TYR A 52 6.84 8.15 -8.98
C TYR A 52 8.20 8.86 -8.91
N GLU A 53 9.13 8.38 -8.09
CA GLU A 53 10.46 8.98 -7.97
C GLU A 53 11.23 8.91 -9.29
N VAL A 54 11.18 7.79 -10.00
CA VAL A 54 11.83 7.65 -11.30
C VAL A 54 11.23 8.63 -12.32
N SER A 55 9.90 8.74 -12.36
CA SER A 55 9.21 9.67 -13.26
C SER A 55 9.56 11.13 -12.95
N LYS A 56 9.64 11.46 -11.68
CA LYS A 56 10.02 12.79 -11.20
C LYS A 56 11.43 13.16 -11.65
N GLU A 57 12.39 12.25 -11.50
CA GLU A 57 13.77 12.45 -11.94
C GLU A 57 13.85 12.68 -13.46
N LYS A 58 13.13 11.86 -14.23
CA LYS A 58 13.08 12.01 -15.70
C LYS A 58 12.52 13.38 -16.09
N THR A 59 11.44 13.80 -15.44
CA THR A 59 10.82 15.09 -15.70
C THR A 59 11.80 16.23 -15.41
N MET A 60 12.48 16.17 -14.28
CA MET A 60 13.48 17.18 -13.91
C MET A 60 14.63 17.26 -14.91
N LYS A 61 15.12 16.11 -15.39
CA LYS A 61 16.18 16.06 -16.41
C LYS A 61 15.72 16.65 -17.74
N LEU A 62 14.49 16.35 -18.14
CA LEU A 62 13.91 16.90 -19.38
C LEU A 62 13.72 18.42 -19.28
N GLU A 63 13.25 18.91 -18.15
CA GLU A 63 13.09 20.34 -17.90
C GLU A 63 14.43 21.07 -17.96
N ALA A 64 15.47 20.48 -17.37
CA ALA A 64 16.81 21.03 -17.44
C ALA A 64 17.34 21.10 -18.89
N LYS A 65 17.10 20.07 -19.70
CA LYS A 65 17.45 20.08 -21.13
C LYS A 65 16.69 21.15 -21.90
N ILE A 66 15.42 21.30 -21.64
CA ILE A 66 14.60 22.35 -22.27
C ILE A 66 15.13 23.72 -21.96
N GLU A 67 15.49 23.98 -20.71
CA GLU A 67 16.08 25.27 -20.31
C GLU A 67 17.42 25.50 -21.00
N ALA A 68 18.26 24.48 -21.08
CA ALA A 68 19.55 24.59 -21.79
C ALA A 68 19.36 24.90 -23.27
N TYR A 69 18.43 24.24 -23.93
CA TYR A 69 18.11 24.52 -25.35
C TYR A 69 17.55 25.93 -25.55
N LYS A 70 16.71 26.38 -24.65
CA LYS A 70 16.19 27.77 -24.69
C LYS A 70 17.31 28.79 -24.58
N GLU A 71 18.28 28.58 -23.71
CA GLU A 71 19.43 29.46 -23.58
C GLU A 71 20.31 29.49 -24.82
N ILE A 72 20.56 28.32 -25.43
CA ILE A 72 21.29 28.23 -26.71
C ILE A 72 20.57 29.01 -27.79
N LEU A 73 19.26 28.85 -27.92
CA LEU A 73 18.45 29.57 -28.89
C LEU A 73 18.50 31.09 -28.68
N ARG A 74 18.42 31.53 -27.43
CA ARG A 74 18.54 32.95 -27.07
C ARG A 74 19.91 33.52 -27.49
N SER A 75 20.97 32.77 -27.21
CA SER A 75 22.34 33.14 -27.61
C SER A 75 22.51 33.23 -29.11
N VAL A 76 21.99 32.25 -29.85
CA VAL A 76 22.02 32.24 -31.33
C VAL A 76 21.27 33.42 -31.90
N LEU A 77 20.07 33.69 -31.41
CA LEU A 77 19.26 34.83 -31.85
C LEU A 77 19.94 36.16 -31.57
N LYS A 78 20.56 36.31 -30.41
CA LYS A 78 21.30 37.49 -30.06
C LYS A 78 22.51 37.71 -30.97
N THR A 79 23.29 36.66 -31.25
CA THR A 79 24.40 36.69 -32.19
C THR A 79 23.96 37.08 -33.59
N LEU A 80 22.89 36.52 -34.10
CA LEU A 80 22.35 36.86 -35.41
C LEU A 80 21.91 38.31 -35.51
N LYS A 81 21.30 38.84 -34.46
CA LYS A 81 20.92 40.26 -34.43
C LYS A 81 22.13 41.20 -34.38
N GLU A 82 23.15 40.85 -33.61
CA GLU A 82 24.39 41.65 -33.47
C GLU A 82 25.28 41.56 -34.72
N GLY A 83 25.22 40.46 -35.44
CA GLY A 83 25.98 40.23 -36.66
C GLY A 83 25.52 41.02 -37.87
N LYS A 84 24.40 41.72 -37.73
CA LYS A 84 23.88 42.58 -38.74
C LYS A 84 24.29 44.03 -38.53
#